data_ed93e93010d79215a50e0a2e256c6a58
#
_entry.id   ed93e93010d79215a50e0a2e256c6a58
#
_cell.length_a   1.000
_cell.length_b   1.000
_cell.length_c   1.000
_cell.angle_alpha   90.00
_cell.angle_beta   90.00
_cell.angle_gamma   90.00
#
_symmetry.space_group_name_H-M   'P 1'
#
loop_
_entity.id
_entity.type
_entity.pdbx_description
1 polymer ?
#
loop_
_entity_poly.entity_id
_entity_poly.type
_entity_poly.pdbx_seq_one_letter_code
_entity_poly.pdbx_strand_id
1 'polypeptide(L)'
;VDTLTNRDKVSAPLAERDGRVYWCAEHLDAPGEKGEFARRVLDVTELGYHSRPVGRLFLRNELTRYEREAGGGGGVRLAGRVTNPLGIVPPGARLTAELEFYARRPGVRLQTFRVPVPAVRHEGPYLTWEAAADLTRTLRPLGIVDAVWDVRLHLDVDGERTTSRLTAAEPGLVTGELPVRPRLTRLVADRIEPQISARGHLAFRLVPDKKAHALVTRGLRGTPGRLAKSGYRGARALRARATSGETKIRLYEEVFRRLPTRRRLVVFESHLGRQYSDSPRAIYEEMRRQGLDFEAVWSHTGRPEGFPADATLVRRWSLPYLRALARAEFWIDNQSFPLKLTKRPGTTYLQTWHGSALKRMGFDEPGWKLKTRAEQAEQQRTLDRFDHFLIRSEHDVRTLAKAFRLREKVLLRVGYPRNDALVGARGTRPASERPPLAAELGIPADRRILLYAPTFRHRGQRRLALPFDVERFADTFGDEYVLLVRAHYLDHVVLPPSVRGRVVDVSAHHDVTPLLALADALITDYSSVMFDYALLDRPMLFFAYDYEEYVHEGRGTYFDLLERAPGPVVRTEEELHTVLRSTTLEDQTLKYAAARERFTADFGEYDKGTAAQSVVDQFFSEWRRA
;
A
#
# COMPACT_ATOMS: atom_id res chain seq x y z
N VAL A 1 18.67 10.54 0.58
CA VAL A 1 18.20 9.59 -0.45
C VAL A 1 17.13 8.67 0.15
N ASP A 2 17.37 8.07 1.32
CA ASP A 2 16.41 7.13 1.96
C ASP A 2 15.05 7.76 2.33
N THR A 3 15.02 9.06 2.61
CA THR A 3 13.78 9.80 2.88
C THR A 3 12.96 10.09 1.62
N LEU A 4 13.56 10.08 0.44
CA LEU A 4 12.89 10.30 -0.84
C LEU A 4 12.17 9.04 -1.34
N THR A 5 12.73 7.86 -1.04
CA THR A 5 12.20 6.57 -1.50
C THR A 5 10.96 6.12 -0.72
N ASN A 6 10.76 6.65 0.50
CA ASN A 6 9.65 6.26 1.38
C ASN A 6 8.33 7.04 1.17
N ARG A 7 8.26 7.97 0.21
CA ARG A 7 7.05 8.75 -0.08
C ARG A 7 6.39 8.29 -1.36
N ASP A 8 5.08 8.10 -1.34
CA ASP A 8 4.24 7.73 -2.50
C ASP A 8 4.26 8.73 -3.65
N LYS A 9 4.75 9.96 -3.39
CA LYS A 9 4.91 11.03 -4.37
C LYS A 9 6.24 11.73 -4.15
N VAL A 10 6.97 11.97 -5.22
CA VAL A 10 8.09 12.92 -5.20
C VAL A 10 7.50 14.29 -4.87
N SER A 11 7.84 14.84 -3.72
CA SER A 11 7.23 16.10 -3.22
C SER A 11 7.91 17.35 -3.75
N ALA A 12 8.98 17.21 -4.51
CA ALA A 12 9.74 18.32 -5.10
C ALA A 12 9.86 18.15 -6.62
N PRO A 13 9.96 19.27 -7.36
CA PRO A 13 10.06 19.23 -8.81
C PRO A 13 11.34 18.56 -9.28
N LEU A 14 11.22 17.79 -10.37
CA LEU A 14 12.37 17.27 -11.11
C LEU A 14 12.81 18.30 -12.16
N ALA A 15 14.10 18.39 -12.38
CA ALA A 15 14.71 19.18 -13.44
C ALA A 15 15.80 18.35 -14.12
N GLU A 16 16.07 18.63 -15.40
CA GLU A 16 17.16 18.02 -16.15
C GLU A 16 18.25 19.04 -16.43
N ARG A 17 19.48 18.60 -16.33
CA ARG A 17 20.65 19.32 -16.80
C ARG A 17 21.73 18.33 -17.21
N ASP A 18 22.27 18.52 -18.40
CA ASP A 18 23.39 17.72 -18.94
C ASP A 18 23.12 16.19 -18.92
N GLY A 19 21.86 15.79 -19.27
CA GLY A 19 21.44 14.38 -19.29
C GLY A 19 21.24 13.75 -17.92
N ARG A 20 21.23 14.54 -16.84
CA ARG A 20 20.99 14.09 -15.47
C ARG A 20 19.70 14.66 -14.92
N VAL A 21 19.00 13.87 -14.12
CA VAL A 21 17.77 14.27 -13.44
C VAL A 21 18.08 14.70 -12.01
N TYR A 22 17.66 15.91 -11.68
CA TYR A 22 17.87 16.51 -10.38
C TYR A 22 16.54 16.69 -9.64
N TRP A 23 16.54 16.33 -8.38
CA TRP A 23 15.50 16.71 -7.45
C TRP A 23 15.88 18.07 -6.83
N CYS A 24 14.98 19.04 -6.92
CA CYS A 24 15.18 20.37 -6.37
C CYS A 24 14.43 20.50 -5.05
N ALA A 25 15.14 20.51 -3.92
CA ALA A 25 14.53 20.84 -2.64
C ALA A 25 14.21 22.34 -2.59
N GLU A 26 12.93 22.66 -2.43
CA GLU A 26 12.54 24.03 -2.12
C GLU A 26 12.74 24.26 -0.63
N HIS A 27 13.48 25.28 -0.28
CA HIS A 27 13.64 25.93 1.01
C HIS A 27 14.33 25.16 2.14
N LEU A 28 15.55 25.58 2.38
CA LEU A 28 16.06 25.72 3.72
C LEU A 28 16.47 27.19 3.84
N ASP A 29 15.82 27.92 4.75
CA ASP A 29 16.36 29.18 5.22
C ASP A 29 17.76 28.89 5.77
N ALA A 30 18.78 29.43 5.15
CA ALA A 30 20.11 29.40 5.75
C ALA A 30 20.05 30.28 7.00
N PRO A 31 20.46 29.78 8.20
CA PRO A 31 20.47 30.62 9.39
C PRO A 31 21.48 31.73 9.18
N GLY A 32 21.01 32.96 8.99
CA GLY A 32 21.86 34.14 9.02
C GLY A 32 21.79 35.10 7.83
N GLU A 33 21.22 34.73 6.67
CA GLU A 33 21.14 35.64 5.52
C GLU A 33 19.70 35.93 5.13
N LYS A 34 19.31 37.19 5.26
CA LYS A 34 18.01 37.67 4.78
C LYS A 34 17.99 37.64 3.25
N GLY A 35 17.29 36.67 2.68
CA GLY A 35 16.83 36.72 1.30
C GLY A 35 17.52 35.81 0.28
N GLU A 36 18.54 35.03 0.59
CA GLU A 36 19.09 34.02 -0.31
C GLU A 36 18.57 32.62 0.06
N PHE A 37 17.75 32.08 -0.84
CA PHE A 37 17.27 30.71 -0.72
C PHE A 37 18.31 29.77 -1.31
N ALA A 38 19.05 29.05 -0.47
CA ALA A 38 19.94 27.99 -0.92
C ALA A 38 19.10 26.84 -1.50
N ARG A 39 19.10 26.70 -2.83
CA ARG A 39 18.50 25.54 -3.52
C ARG A 39 19.43 24.35 -3.32
N ARG A 40 19.00 23.34 -2.59
CA ARG A 40 19.68 22.04 -2.61
C ARG A 40 19.19 21.26 -3.81
N VAL A 41 20.13 20.87 -4.65
CA VAL A 41 19.90 20.04 -5.84
C VAL A 41 20.56 18.70 -5.58
N LEU A 42 19.78 17.62 -5.68
CA LEU A 42 20.29 16.25 -5.58
C LEU A 42 20.21 15.58 -6.95
N ASP A 43 21.31 15.00 -7.40
CA ASP A 43 21.31 14.11 -8.56
C ASP A 43 20.53 12.84 -8.19
N VAL A 44 19.49 12.57 -8.94
CA VAL A 44 18.60 11.43 -8.74
C VAL A 44 18.48 10.57 -10.00
N THR A 45 19.39 10.73 -10.94
CA THR A 45 19.41 9.99 -12.21
C THR A 45 19.40 8.48 -11.98
N GLU A 46 20.22 8.00 -11.06
CA GLU A 46 20.32 6.58 -10.73
C GLU A 46 19.07 6.03 -10.02
N LEU A 47 18.19 6.88 -9.51
CA LEU A 47 16.95 6.45 -8.87
C LEU A 47 15.86 6.09 -9.89
N GLY A 48 16.13 6.17 -11.18
CA GLY A 48 15.24 5.73 -12.25
C GLY A 48 13.89 6.46 -12.25
N TYR A 49 13.85 7.75 -11.93
CA TYR A 49 12.59 8.52 -11.94
C TYR A 49 11.96 8.56 -13.33
N HIS A 50 12.74 8.47 -14.39
CA HIS A 50 12.29 8.41 -15.79
C HIS A 50 11.47 7.14 -16.12
N SER A 51 11.60 6.07 -15.33
CA SER A 51 10.83 4.84 -15.49
C SER A 51 9.56 4.77 -14.61
N ARG A 52 9.26 5.83 -13.85
CA ARG A 52 8.08 5.85 -12.97
C ARG A 52 6.84 6.35 -13.70
N PRO A 53 5.64 5.85 -13.32
CA PRO A 53 4.39 6.40 -13.82
C PRO A 53 4.31 7.92 -13.63
N VAL A 54 3.90 8.66 -14.67
CA VAL A 54 3.82 10.13 -14.64
C VAL A 54 2.94 10.62 -13.49
N GLY A 55 1.87 9.91 -13.18
CA GLY A 55 0.96 10.25 -12.08
C GLY A 55 1.62 10.26 -10.69
N ARG A 56 2.81 9.70 -10.56
CA ARG A 56 3.62 9.71 -9.31
C ARG A 56 4.73 10.74 -9.30
N LEU A 57 4.96 11.42 -10.43
CA LEU A 57 5.99 12.44 -10.56
C LEU A 57 5.43 13.83 -10.25
N PHE A 58 6.31 14.68 -9.73
CA PHE A 58 6.04 16.10 -9.55
C PHE A 58 6.96 16.87 -10.50
N LEU A 59 6.49 17.07 -11.72
CA LEU A 59 7.27 17.76 -12.76
C LEU A 59 7.33 19.26 -12.47
N ARG A 60 8.51 19.88 -12.69
CA ARG A 60 8.68 21.32 -12.52
C ARG A 60 7.87 22.06 -13.59
N ASN A 61 7.05 23.01 -13.15
CA ASN A 61 6.20 23.82 -14.02
C ASN A 61 6.54 25.30 -13.82
N GLU A 62 7.05 25.94 -14.88
CA GLU A 62 7.46 27.33 -14.89
C GLU A 62 6.43 28.17 -15.65
N LEU A 63 5.96 29.24 -15.02
CA LEU A 63 5.18 30.29 -15.65
C LEU A 63 6.15 31.17 -16.45
N THR A 64 6.00 31.19 -17.76
CA THR A 64 6.88 31.95 -18.68
C THR A 64 6.25 33.24 -19.18
N ARG A 65 4.92 33.35 -19.13
CA ARG A 65 4.19 34.54 -19.56
C ARG A 65 2.95 34.79 -18.70
N TYR A 66 2.77 36.02 -18.30
CA TYR A 66 1.58 36.54 -17.64
C TYR A 66 1.14 37.82 -18.32
N GLU A 67 0.00 37.82 -18.99
CA GLU A 67 -0.54 38.98 -19.72
C GLU A 67 -1.97 39.25 -19.30
N ARG A 68 -2.33 40.52 -19.24
CA ARG A 68 -3.70 40.95 -19.04
C ARG A 68 -4.33 41.18 -20.41
N GLU A 69 -5.57 40.76 -20.59
CA GLU A 69 -6.29 41.06 -21.84
C GLU A 69 -6.59 42.56 -21.98
N ALA A 70 -6.32 43.09 -23.15
CA ALA A 70 -6.65 44.48 -23.48
C ALA A 70 -8.18 44.71 -23.45
N GLY A 71 -8.63 45.81 -22.79
CA GLY A 71 -10.06 46.14 -22.77
C GLY A 71 -10.69 46.25 -21.37
N GLY A 72 -9.93 46.23 -20.27
CA GLY A 72 -10.42 46.51 -18.92
C GLY A 72 -11.21 45.38 -18.26
N GLY A 73 -11.27 44.21 -18.87
CA GLY A 73 -11.85 42.99 -18.33
C GLY A 73 -10.92 42.26 -17.35
N GLY A 74 -11.43 41.28 -16.63
CA GLY A 74 -10.65 40.45 -15.70
C GLY A 74 -9.93 39.29 -16.38
N GLY A 75 -9.79 39.31 -17.69
CA GLY A 75 -9.11 38.26 -18.44
C GLY A 75 -7.60 38.29 -18.25
N VAL A 76 -7.03 37.13 -18.02
CA VAL A 76 -5.56 36.90 -17.96
C VAL A 76 -5.21 35.76 -18.90
N ARG A 77 -4.09 35.91 -19.57
CA ARG A 77 -3.46 34.88 -20.37
C ARG A 77 -2.21 34.41 -19.67
N LEU A 78 -2.14 33.13 -19.42
CA LEU A 78 -1.05 32.46 -18.73
C LEU A 78 -0.40 31.49 -19.71
N ALA A 79 0.92 31.51 -19.83
CA ALA A 79 1.66 30.47 -20.52
C ALA A 79 2.79 29.95 -19.65
N GLY A 80 3.12 28.70 -19.84
CA GLY A 80 4.16 28.06 -19.06
C GLY A 80 4.75 26.84 -19.75
N ARG A 81 5.77 26.30 -19.12
CA ARG A 81 6.43 25.09 -19.56
C ARG A 81 6.61 24.11 -18.40
N VAL A 82 6.34 22.85 -18.64
CA VAL A 82 6.62 21.75 -17.72
C VAL A 82 7.90 21.08 -18.18
N THR A 83 8.89 20.96 -17.29
CA THR A 83 10.12 20.22 -17.59
C THR A 83 9.78 18.74 -17.82
N ASN A 84 10.25 18.18 -18.93
CA ASN A 84 10.11 16.77 -19.29
C ASN A 84 11.47 16.07 -19.23
N PRO A 85 11.98 15.76 -18.02
CA PRO A 85 13.34 15.26 -17.84
C PRO A 85 13.54 13.93 -18.56
N LEU A 86 14.59 13.80 -19.36
CA LEU A 86 14.93 12.58 -20.12
C LEU A 86 13.76 12.01 -20.96
N GLY A 87 12.81 12.87 -21.37
CA GLY A 87 11.69 12.42 -22.20
C GLY A 87 10.70 11.50 -21.49
N ILE A 88 10.53 11.63 -20.17
CA ILE A 88 9.57 10.81 -19.37
C ILE A 88 8.17 10.81 -19.98
N VAL A 89 7.75 11.91 -20.58
CA VAL A 89 6.53 12.00 -21.37
C VAL A 89 6.92 11.86 -22.83
N PRO A 90 6.60 10.75 -23.51
CA PRO A 90 7.01 10.52 -24.89
C PRO A 90 6.26 11.41 -25.89
N PRO A 91 6.84 11.75 -27.05
CA PRO A 91 6.21 12.63 -28.04
C PRO A 91 4.84 12.17 -28.58
N GLY A 92 4.54 10.89 -28.53
CA GLY A 92 3.26 10.33 -28.99
C GLY A 92 2.18 10.23 -27.91
N ALA A 93 2.46 10.64 -26.66
CA ALA A 93 1.50 10.57 -25.58
C ALA A 93 0.29 11.51 -25.80
N ARG A 94 -0.90 11.03 -25.41
CA ARG A 94 -2.10 11.88 -25.41
C ARG A 94 -2.07 12.78 -24.17
N LEU A 95 -1.97 14.10 -24.41
CA LEU A 95 -1.83 15.11 -23.38
C LEU A 95 -3.13 15.90 -23.23
N THR A 96 -3.63 16.03 -22.01
CA THR A 96 -4.66 17.02 -21.64
C THR A 96 -4.26 17.72 -20.36
N ALA A 97 -4.66 19.00 -20.22
CA ALA A 97 -4.32 19.74 -19.01
C ALA A 97 -5.44 20.70 -18.58
N GLU A 98 -5.44 21.02 -17.29
CA GLU A 98 -6.35 21.98 -16.65
C GLU A 98 -5.58 22.82 -15.64
N LEU A 99 -5.82 24.13 -15.63
CA LEU A 99 -5.42 25.00 -14.52
C LEU A 99 -6.48 24.97 -13.43
N GLU A 100 -6.08 24.68 -12.20
CA GLU A 100 -6.96 24.73 -11.04
C GLU A 100 -6.57 25.90 -10.14
N PHE A 101 -7.53 26.79 -9.90
CA PHE A 101 -7.46 27.87 -8.93
C PHE A 101 -8.16 27.41 -7.66
N TYR A 102 -7.47 27.41 -6.53
CA TYR A 102 -8.03 26.95 -5.26
C TYR A 102 -7.74 27.90 -4.09
N ALA A 103 -8.77 28.14 -3.29
CA ALA A 103 -8.65 29.04 -2.14
C ALA A 103 -7.72 28.45 -1.06
N ARG A 104 -6.72 29.25 -0.63
CA ARG A 104 -5.80 28.88 0.44
C ARG A 104 -6.50 29.02 1.79
N ARG A 105 -7.30 28.03 2.22
CA ARG A 105 -7.86 27.96 3.58
C ARG A 105 -7.44 26.66 4.24
N PRO A 106 -6.92 26.69 5.49
CA PRO A 106 -6.66 25.48 6.25
C PRO A 106 -7.98 24.75 6.54
N GLY A 107 -8.13 23.57 5.98
CA GLY A 107 -9.17 22.60 6.40
C GLY A 107 -10.47 22.59 5.62
N VAL A 108 -10.70 23.49 4.66
CA VAL A 108 -11.93 23.48 3.85
C VAL A 108 -11.57 23.68 2.38
N ARG A 109 -11.63 22.61 1.59
CA ARG A 109 -11.56 22.66 0.11
C ARG A 109 -12.93 23.06 -0.45
N LEU A 110 -13.44 24.24 -0.12
CA LEU A 110 -14.80 24.62 -0.46
C LEU A 110 -14.96 25.26 -1.83
N GLN A 111 -13.89 25.75 -2.46
CA GLN A 111 -13.98 26.30 -3.82
C GLN A 111 -12.71 26.02 -4.61
N THR A 112 -12.86 25.25 -5.64
CA THR A 112 -11.89 25.11 -6.72
C THR A 112 -12.58 25.52 -8.01
N PHE A 113 -11.80 26.14 -8.89
CA PHE A 113 -12.25 26.52 -10.21
C PHE A 113 -11.22 26.02 -11.21
N ARG A 114 -11.68 25.42 -12.30
CA ARG A 114 -10.81 24.83 -13.32
C ARG A 114 -10.99 25.50 -14.65
N VAL A 115 -9.89 25.73 -15.34
CA VAL A 115 -9.81 26.26 -16.68
C VAL A 115 -9.13 25.23 -17.56
N PRO A 116 -9.74 24.79 -18.65
CA PRO A 116 -9.09 23.90 -19.58
C PRO A 116 -7.89 24.58 -20.24
N VAL A 117 -6.83 23.85 -20.47
CA VAL A 117 -5.69 24.24 -21.29
C VAL A 117 -5.95 23.70 -22.69
N PRO A 118 -6.12 24.57 -23.71
CA PRO A 118 -6.56 24.14 -25.05
C PRO A 118 -5.60 23.14 -25.71
N ALA A 119 -4.29 23.27 -25.48
CA ALA A 119 -3.29 22.38 -26.02
C ALA A 119 -2.05 22.36 -25.14
N VAL A 120 -1.43 21.19 -25.06
CA VAL A 120 -0.07 20.98 -24.52
C VAL A 120 0.79 20.48 -25.67
N ARG A 121 1.97 21.06 -25.87
CA ARG A 121 2.88 20.76 -26.99
C ARG A 121 4.24 20.35 -26.49
N HIS A 122 4.89 19.43 -27.21
CA HIS A 122 6.29 19.11 -26.99
C HIS A 122 7.18 20.15 -27.65
N GLU A 123 8.08 20.77 -26.89
CA GLU A 123 9.09 21.72 -27.38
C GLU A 123 10.43 21.42 -26.73
N GLY A 124 11.23 20.61 -27.40
CA GLY A 124 12.50 20.13 -26.85
C GLY A 124 12.32 19.40 -25.51
N PRO A 125 13.02 19.81 -24.42
CA PRO A 125 12.91 19.19 -23.11
C PRO A 125 11.70 19.66 -22.31
N TYR A 126 10.75 20.35 -22.93
CA TYR A 126 9.59 20.92 -22.26
C TYR A 126 8.28 20.49 -22.88
N LEU A 127 7.23 20.53 -22.04
CA LEU A 127 5.85 20.53 -22.47
C LEU A 127 5.31 21.95 -22.27
N THR A 128 5.03 22.66 -23.35
CA THR A 128 4.51 24.03 -23.30
C THR A 128 2.98 24.05 -23.30
N TRP A 129 2.43 25.02 -22.60
CA TRP A 129 0.98 25.20 -22.48
C TRP A 129 0.61 26.68 -22.41
N GLU A 130 -0.61 26.99 -22.84
CA GLU A 130 -1.20 28.32 -22.74
C GLU A 130 -2.69 28.22 -22.38
N ALA A 131 -3.16 29.11 -21.50
CA ALA A 131 -4.57 29.18 -21.08
C ALA A 131 -5.01 30.61 -20.83
N ALA A 132 -6.27 30.91 -21.12
CA ALA A 132 -6.93 32.18 -20.80
C ALA A 132 -7.98 31.97 -19.71
N ALA A 133 -8.05 32.89 -18.73
CA ALA A 133 -9.00 32.81 -17.62
C ALA A 133 -9.58 34.21 -17.29
N ASP A 134 -10.91 34.33 -17.17
CA ASP A 134 -11.53 35.51 -16.60
C ASP A 134 -11.63 35.37 -15.07
N LEU A 135 -10.68 35.97 -14.39
CA LEU A 135 -10.55 35.86 -12.92
C LEU A 135 -11.67 36.64 -12.20
N THR A 136 -12.25 37.64 -12.80
CA THR A 136 -13.33 38.42 -12.16
C THR A 136 -14.63 37.64 -12.06
N ARG A 137 -14.90 36.77 -13.03
CA ARG A 137 -16.09 35.91 -13.02
C ARG A 137 -15.91 34.67 -12.17
N THR A 138 -14.68 34.20 -11.98
CA THR A 138 -14.36 32.86 -11.53
C THR A 138 -13.85 32.78 -10.12
N LEU A 139 -13.08 33.75 -9.63
CA LEU A 139 -12.69 33.78 -8.25
C LEU A 139 -13.82 34.26 -7.34
N ARG A 140 -14.66 33.34 -6.84
CA ARG A 140 -15.78 33.63 -5.94
C ARG A 140 -15.49 33.25 -4.51
N PRO A 141 -15.01 34.16 -3.64
CA PRO A 141 -14.81 33.85 -2.24
C PRO A 141 -16.14 33.64 -1.51
N LEU A 142 -16.21 32.64 -0.65
CA LEU A 142 -17.28 32.50 0.32
C LEU A 142 -17.05 33.47 1.49
N GLY A 143 -17.91 34.47 1.62
CA GLY A 143 -17.92 35.41 2.73
C GLY A 143 -17.01 36.62 2.55
N ILE A 144 -16.92 37.44 3.60
CA ILE A 144 -16.29 38.78 3.65
C ILE A 144 -14.76 38.68 3.86
N VAL A 145 -14.22 37.47 4.06
CA VAL A 145 -12.81 37.25 4.43
C VAL A 145 -11.97 37.05 3.20
N ASP A 146 -10.80 37.72 3.14
CA ASP A 146 -9.83 37.56 2.04
C ASP A 146 -9.54 36.13 1.74
N ALA A 147 -9.44 35.87 0.47
CA ALA A 147 -8.90 34.64 -0.01
C ALA A 147 -7.64 34.89 -0.83
N VAL A 148 -6.61 34.15 -0.54
CA VAL A 148 -5.51 33.94 -1.47
C VAL A 148 -5.85 32.69 -2.27
N TRP A 149 -5.77 32.79 -3.58
CA TRP A 149 -6.02 31.71 -4.51
C TRP A 149 -4.70 31.25 -5.10
N ASP A 150 -4.31 30.02 -4.79
CA ASP A 150 -3.16 29.37 -5.39
C ASP A 150 -3.54 28.75 -6.73
N VAL A 151 -2.58 28.61 -7.63
CA VAL A 151 -2.76 28.02 -8.97
C VAL A 151 -1.88 26.79 -9.13
N ARG A 152 -2.46 25.74 -9.71
CA ARG A 152 -1.73 24.54 -10.10
C ARG A 152 -2.20 24.01 -11.44
N LEU A 153 -1.30 23.36 -12.16
CA LEU A 153 -1.59 22.65 -13.39
C LEU A 153 -1.84 21.18 -13.06
N HIS A 154 -2.93 20.64 -13.56
CA HIS A 154 -3.14 19.20 -13.68
C HIS A 154 -2.78 18.82 -15.11
N LEU A 155 -1.83 17.92 -15.27
CA LEU A 155 -1.44 17.35 -16.55
C LEU A 155 -1.81 15.86 -16.52
N ASP A 156 -2.56 15.45 -17.52
CA ASP A 156 -2.94 14.06 -17.76
C ASP A 156 -2.17 13.55 -18.98
N VAL A 157 -1.46 12.45 -18.80
CA VAL A 157 -0.64 11.80 -19.82
C VAL A 157 -1.15 10.37 -19.94
N ASP A 158 -1.80 10.02 -21.02
CA ASP A 158 -2.38 8.69 -21.29
C ASP A 158 -3.27 8.14 -20.15
N GLY A 159 -4.02 9.05 -19.47
CA GLY A 159 -4.88 8.72 -18.33
C GLY A 159 -4.19 8.79 -16.97
N GLU A 160 -2.88 9.00 -16.91
CA GLU A 160 -2.15 9.23 -15.66
C GLU A 160 -2.03 10.71 -15.34
N ARG A 161 -2.53 11.13 -14.17
CA ARG A 161 -2.56 12.54 -13.77
C ARG A 161 -1.44 12.91 -12.81
N THR A 162 -0.63 13.92 -13.21
CA THR A 162 0.30 14.62 -12.32
C THR A 162 -0.18 16.04 -12.04
N THR A 163 0.32 16.64 -10.95
CA THR A 163 -0.09 17.98 -10.51
C THR A 163 1.10 18.77 -10.06
N SER A 164 1.28 19.97 -10.62
CA SER A 164 2.38 20.88 -10.30
C SER A 164 1.89 22.31 -10.03
N ARG A 165 2.59 23.06 -9.18
CA ARG A 165 2.36 24.50 -8.97
C ARG A 165 3.09 25.31 -10.02
N LEU A 166 2.56 26.47 -10.36
CA LEU A 166 3.20 27.39 -11.29
C LEU A 166 4.25 28.21 -10.56
N THR A 167 5.52 28.03 -10.92
CA THR A 167 6.65 28.81 -10.40
C THR A 167 7.02 29.87 -11.40
N ALA A 168 7.17 31.13 -11.00
CA ALA A 168 7.58 32.18 -11.93
C ALA A 168 9.00 31.91 -12.46
N ALA A 169 9.18 31.99 -13.78
CA ALA A 169 10.48 31.78 -14.42
C ALA A 169 11.45 32.93 -14.06
N GLU A 170 10.91 34.16 -13.96
CA GLU A 170 11.71 35.35 -13.67
C GLU A 170 11.05 36.21 -12.58
N PRO A 171 11.84 36.88 -11.71
CA PRO A 171 11.34 37.89 -10.80
C PRO A 171 10.69 39.04 -11.56
N GLY A 172 9.49 39.46 -11.17
CA GLY A 172 8.78 40.57 -11.81
C GLY A 172 7.90 40.20 -13.01
N LEU A 173 7.87 38.93 -13.41
CA LEU A 173 7.01 38.45 -14.49
C LEU A 173 5.52 38.78 -14.27
N VAL A 174 5.08 38.78 -13.01
CA VAL A 174 3.69 38.96 -12.62
C VAL A 174 3.51 40.37 -12.04
N THR A 175 2.93 41.28 -12.80
CA THR A 175 2.74 42.68 -12.42
C THR A 175 1.32 43.16 -12.69
N GLY A 176 0.94 44.25 -11.99
CA GLY A 176 -0.31 44.97 -12.21
C GLY A 176 -1.47 44.42 -11.38
N GLU A 177 -2.54 45.20 -11.35
CA GLU A 177 -3.79 44.92 -10.65
C GLU A 177 -4.88 44.57 -11.64
N LEU A 178 -5.75 43.66 -11.29
CA LEU A 178 -6.94 43.33 -12.06
C LEU A 178 -8.13 44.17 -11.57
N PRO A 179 -9.15 44.35 -12.41
CA PRO A 179 -10.32 45.17 -12.10
C PRO A 179 -11.00 44.79 -10.80
N VAL A 180 -11.64 45.79 -10.21
CA VAL A 180 -12.47 45.63 -9.02
C VAL A 180 -13.63 44.70 -9.30
N ARG A 181 -13.85 43.77 -8.38
CA ARG A 181 -14.94 42.82 -8.41
C ARG A 181 -15.96 43.12 -7.31
N PRO A 182 -17.25 43.34 -7.65
CA PRO A 182 -18.32 43.45 -6.68
C PRO A 182 -18.55 42.13 -5.93
N ARG A 183 -18.62 42.13 -4.60
CA ARG A 183 -18.97 40.94 -3.81
C ARG A 183 -20.47 40.79 -3.61
N LEU A 184 -21.05 41.58 -2.75
CA LEU A 184 -22.46 41.49 -2.35
C LEU A 184 -23.26 42.71 -2.83
N THR A 185 -22.62 43.89 -2.82
CA THR A 185 -23.19 45.15 -3.24
C THR A 185 -22.09 45.97 -3.90
N ARG A 186 -22.48 47.08 -4.55
CA ARG A 186 -21.54 48.07 -5.11
C ARG A 186 -20.66 48.73 -4.04
N LEU A 187 -21.00 48.56 -2.76
CA LEU A 187 -20.23 49.08 -1.61
C LEU A 187 -19.09 48.14 -1.17
N VAL A 188 -19.17 46.87 -1.54
CA VAL A 188 -18.18 45.85 -1.17
C VAL A 188 -17.56 45.29 -2.42
N ALA A 189 -16.39 45.76 -2.77
CA ALA A 189 -15.67 45.38 -3.97
C ALA A 189 -14.24 44.96 -3.59
N ASP A 190 -13.69 43.98 -4.30
CA ASP A 190 -12.33 43.50 -4.15
C ASP A 190 -11.52 43.81 -5.40
N ARG A 191 -10.28 44.21 -5.20
CA ARG A 191 -9.21 44.25 -6.17
C ARG A 191 -8.49 42.93 -6.18
N ILE A 192 -8.16 42.40 -7.33
CA ILE A 192 -7.39 41.18 -7.48
C ILE A 192 -5.94 41.55 -7.71
N GLU A 193 -5.08 41.20 -6.77
CA GLU A 193 -3.62 41.40 -6.85
C GLU A 193 -2.94 40.05 -7.17
N PRO A 194 -2.36 39.89 -8.37
CA PRO A 194 -1.49 38.79 -8.64
C PRO A 194 -0.19 38.94 -7.83
N GLN A 195 0.31 37.86 -7.28
CA GLN A 195 1.54 37.88 -6.49
C GLN A 195 2.32 36.57 -6.67
N ILE A 196 3.63 36.67 -6.52
CA ILE A 196 4.49 35.51 -6.35
C ILE A 196 4.70 35.30 -4.85
N SER A 197 4.43 34.09 -4.38
CA SER A 197 4.64 33.72 -2.99
C SER A 197 6.14 33.69 -2.65
N ALA A 198 6.51 33.72 -1.37
CA ALA A 198 7.91 33.55 -0.93
C ALA A 198 8.57 32.24 -1.45
N ARG A 199 7.74 31.30 -1.94
CA ARG A 199 8.19 30.05 -2.57
C ARG A 199 8.22 30.11 -4.09
N GLY A 200 8.13 31.28 -4.69
CA GLY A 200 8.15 31.46 -6.14
C GLY A 200 6.84 31.10 -6.85
N HIS A 201 5.77 30.71 -6.17
CA HIS A 201 4.53 30.25 -6.82
C HIS A 201 3.53 31.38 -7.07
N LEU A 202 2.87 31.31 -8.23
CA LEU A 202 1.79 32.23 -8.60
C LEU A 202 0.59 32.06 -7.67
N ALA A 203 0.09 33.18 -7.17
CA ALA A 203 -1.15 33.27 -6.42
C ALA A 203 -1.88 34.58 -6.72
N PHE A 204 -3.19 34.60 -6.48
CA PHE A 204 -4.04 35.78 -6.61
C PHE A 204 -4.63 36.15 -5.25
N ARG A 205 -4.43 37.40 -4.84
CA ARG A 205 -4.95 37.91 -3.58
C ARG A 205 -6.13 38.84 -3.85
N LEU A 206 -7.21 38.61 -3.13
CA LEU A 206 -8.36 39.51 -3.12
C LEU A 206 -8.17 40.55 -2.01
N VAL A 207 -8.08 41.81 -2.38
CA VAL A 207 -7.87 42.94 -1.47
C VAL A 207 -9.09 43.84 -1.49
N PRO A 208 -9.57 44.32 -0.30
CA PRO A 208 -10.67 45.29 -0.26
C PRO A 208 -10.31 46.60 -0.98
N ASP A 209 -11.12 47.01 -1.93
CA ASP A 209 -10.88 48.21 -2.71
C ASP A 209 -11.30 49.51 -1.97
N LYS A 210 -12.34 49.44 -1.12
CA LYS A 210 -12.87 50.59 -0.39
C LYS A 210 -12.46 50.57 1.08
N LYS A 211 -12.15 51.78 1.65
CA LYS A 211 -11.76 51.93 3.07
C LYS A 211 -12.83 51.38 4.02
N ALA A 212 -14.12 51.56 3.73
CA ALA A 212 -15.21 51.00 4.53
C ALA A 212 -15.19 49.46 4.54
N HIS A 213 -14.92 48.79 3.39
CA HIS A 213 -14.78 47.36 3.31
C HIS A 213 -13.52 46.88 4.08
N ALA A 214 -12.42 47.62 3.99
CA ALA A 214 -11.21 47.34 4.76
C ALA A 214 -11.45 47.42 6.27
N LEU A 215 -12.27 48.37 6.71
CA LEU A 215 -12.64 48.51 8.13
C LEU A 215 -13.52 47.35 8.61
N VAL A 216 -14.51 46.93 7.84
CA VAL A 216 -15.39 45.80 8.13
C VAL A 216 -14.60 44.51 8.15
N THR A 217 -13.72 44.29 7.18
CA THR A 217 -12.85 43.07 7.17
C THR A 217 -11.83 43.07 8.30
N ARG A 218 -11.31 44.25 8.70
CA ARG A 218 -10.41 44.36 9.85
C ARG A 218 -11.16 44.11 11.18
N GLY A 219 -12.39 44.61 11.31
CA GLY A 219 -13.26 44.34 12.46
C GLY A 219 -13.64 42.86 12.58
N LEU A 220 -13.98 42.22 11.48
CA LEU A 220 -14.29 40.76 11.44
C LEU A 220 -13.06 39.87 11.62
N ARG A 221 -11.86 40.37 11.31
CA ARG A 221 -10.59 39.71 11.61
C ARG A 221 -10.14 39.91 13.07
N GLY A 222 -10.73 40.86 13.80
CA GLY A 222 -10.45 41.13 15.20
C GLY A 222 -10.95 40.02 16.12
N THR A 223 -11.53 40.43 17.27
CA THR A 223 -11.97 39.51 18.32
C THR A 223 -12.94 38.41 17.85
N PRO A 224 -13.97 38.69 17.03
CA PRO A 224 -14.89 37.64 16.55
C PRO A 224 -14.19 36.62 15.63
N GLY A 225 -13.29 37.06 14.76
CA GLY A 225 -12.53 36.18 13.88
C GLY A 225 -11.50 35.33 14.62
N ARG A 226 -10.91 35.84 15.71
CA ARG A 226 -10.03 35.09 16.62
C ARG A 226 -10.81 34.06 17.44
N LEU A 227 -11.99 34.43 17.95
CA LEU A 227 -12.89 33.53 18.67
C LEU A 227 -13.42 32.42 17.76
N ALA A 228 -13.83 32.74 16.54
CA ALA A 228 -14.24 31.75 15.57
C ALA A 228 -13.09 30.80 15.16
N LYS A 229 -11.87 31.33 14.95
CA LYS A 229 -10.67 30.52 14.71
C LYS A 229 -10.27 29.67 15.93
N SER A 230 -10.41 30.21 17.11
CA SER A 230 -10.15 29.50 18.37
C SER A 230 -11.18 28.40 18.59
N GLY A 231 -12.47 28.70 18.40
CA GLY A 231 -13.55 27.70 18.44
C GLY A 231 -13.38 26.60 17.41
N TYR A 232 -13.04 26.94 16.16
CA TYR A 232 -12.76 25.94 15.11
C TYR A 232 -11.50 25.11 15.40
N ARG A 233 -10.42 25.75 15.89
CA ARG A 233 -9.21 25.02 16.34
C ARG A 233 -9.53 24.14 17.54
N GLY A 234 -10.31 24.63 18.49
CA GLY A 234 -10.78 23.87 19.65
C GLY A 234 -11.65 22.68 19.23
N ALA A 235 -12.63 22.89 18.37
CA ALA A 235 -13.48 21.82 17.83
C ALA A 235 -12.69 20.79 17.02
N ARG A 236 -11.72 21.24 16.21
CA ARG A 236 -10.81 20.36 15.46
C ARG A 236 -9.87 19.60 16.39
N ALA A 237 -9.32 20.25 17.39
CA ALA A 237 -8.47 19.60 18.41
C ALA A 237 -9.30 18.60 19.24
N LEU A 238 -10.51 18.97 19.62
CA LEU A 238 -11.44 18.07 20.33
C LEU A 238 -11.81 16.87 19.45
N ARG A 239 -12.13 17.09 18.18
CA ARG A 239 -12.39 16.00 17.22
C ARG A 239 -11.15 15.13 16.98
N ALA A 240 -9.97 15.73 16.82
CA ALA A 240 -8.71 15.01 16.69
C ALA A 240 -8.39 14.21 17.96
N ARG A 241 -8.65 14.79 19.14
CA ARG A 241 -8.53 14.11 20.42
C ARG A 241 -9.55 12.98 20.57
N ALA A 242 -10.82 13.23 20.24
CA ALA A 242 -11.89 12.22 20.28
C ALA A 242 -11.65 11.06 19.30
N THR A 243 -10.97 11.30 18.17
CA THR A 243 -10.62 10.28 17.19
C THR A 243 -9.20 9.74 17.33
N SER A 244 -8.43 10.20 18.32
CA SER A 244 -7.06 9.74 18.55
C SER A 244 -7.03 8.25 18.93
N GLY A 245 -5.93 7.59 18.63
CA GLY A 245 -5.72 6.19 19.01
C GLY A 245 -5.81 5.99 20.53
N GLU A 246 -5.27 6.92 21.31
CA GLU A 246 -5.31 6.88 22.78
C GLU A 246 -6.74 6.97 23.34
N THR A 247 -7.55 7.90 22.81
CA THR A 247 -8.96 8.03 23.22
C THR A 247 -9.76 6.77 22.87
N LYS A 248 -9.50 6.18 21.70
CA LYS A 248 -10.13 4.92 21.27
C LYS A 248 -9.75 3.76 22.19
N ILE A 249 -8.47 3.65 22.57
CA ILE A 249 -7.98 2.64 23.51
C ILE A 249 -8.64 2.85 24.88
N ARG A 250 -8.67 4.10 25.39
CA ARG A 250 -9.33 4.42 26.66
C ARG A 250 -10.82 4.06 26.62
N LEU A 251 -11.53 4.41 25.56
CA LEU A 251 -12.95 4.05 25.38
C LEU A 251 -13.15 2.54 25.34
N TYR A 252 -12.24 1.80 24.71
CA TYR A 252 -12.25 0.36 24.73
C TYR A 252 -12.10 -0.20 26.15
N GLU A 253 -11.07 0.25 26.88
CA GLU A 253 -10.72 -0.26 28.21
C GLU A 253 -11.75 0.14 29.28
N GLU A 254 -12.23 1.39 29.27
CA GLU A 254 -13.09 1.94 30.34
C GLU A 254 -14.58 1.74 30.08
N VAL A 255 -15.01 1.65 28.81
CA VAL A 255 -16.44 1.57 28.47
C VAL A 255 -16.77 0.23 27.80
N PHE A 256 -16.16 -0.09 26.64
CA PHE A 256 -16.61 -1.24 25.85
C PHE A 256 -16.35 -2.56 26.56
N ARG A 257 -15.26 -2.71 27.29
CA ARG A 257 -14.98 -3.91 28.08
C ARG A 257 -15.94 -4.15 29.24
N ARG A 258 -16.71 -3.15 29.67
CA ARG A 258 -17.75 -3.29 30.70
C ARG A 258 -19.09 -3.74 30.12
N LEU A 259 -19.27 -3.66 28.80
CA LEU A 259 -20.48 -4.16 28.15
C LEU A 259 -20.56 -5.69 28.30
N PRO A 260 -21.74 -6.30 28.34
CA PRO A 260 -21.85 -7.76 28.40
C PRO A 260 -21.23 -8.42 27.17
N THR A 261 -20.57 -9.55 27.37
CA THR A 261 -20.13 -10.43 26.29
C THR A 261 -21.32 -10.85 25.46
N ARG A 262 -21.11 -11.03 24.16
CA ARG A 262 -22.13 -11.52 23.25
C ARG A 262 -21.77 -12.96 22.89
N ARG A 263 -22.61 -13.89 23.32
CA ARG A 263 -22.45 -15.32 23.00
C ARG A 263 -22.48 -15.52 21.49
N ARG A 264 -21.66 -16.44 21.02
CA ARG A 264 -21.52 -16.80 19.59
C ARG A 264 -21.08 -15.66 18.68
N LEU A 265 -20.55 -14.55 19.25
CA LEU A 265 -19.91 -13.50 18.47
C LEU A 265 -18.44 -13.84 18.24
N VAL A 266 -18.05 -13.98 16.98
CA VAL A 266 -16.68 -14.26 16.56
C VAL A 266 -16.15 -13.08 15.74
N VAL A 267 -15.00 -12.55 16.11
CA VAL A 267 -14.30 -11.53 15.34
C VAL A 267 -13.16 -12.17 14.59
N PHE A 268 -13.22 -12.08 13.28
CA PHE A 268 -12.19 -12.57 12.35
C PHE A 268 -11.36 -11.41 11.80
N GLU A 269 -10.05 -11.62 11.71
CA GLU A 269 -9.14 -10.71 11.05
C GLU A 269 -8.06 -11.50 10.30
N SER A 270 -7.78 -11.13 9.03
CA SER A 270 -6.70 -11.71 8.26
C SER A 270 -5.80 -10.60 7.75
N HIS A 271 -4.47 -10.76 7.90
CA HIS A 271 -3.44 -9.82 7.46
C HIS A 271 -3.74 -8.37 7.88
N LEU A 272 -4.09 -8.17 9.18
CA LEU A 272 -4.46 -6.86 9.75
C LEU A 272 -5.68 -6.21 9.05
N GLY A 273 -6.63 -7.01 8.61
CA GLY A 273 -7.84 -6.57 7.92
C GLY A 273 -7.64 -6.19 6.45
N ARG A 274 -6.56 -6.61 5.83
CA ARG A 274 -6.28 -6.28 4.42
C ARG A 274 -6.91 -7.28 3.45
N GLN A 275 -7.12 -8.51 3.87
CA GLN A 275 -7.52 -9.62 3.01
C GLN A 275 -8.60 -10.46 3.68
N TYR A 276 -9.46 -11.04 2.87
CA TYR A 276 -10.30 -12.18 3.24
C TYR A 276 -9.60 -13.44 2.74
N SER A 277 -8.79 -14.06 3.60
CA SER A 277 -7.89 -15.15 3.20
C SER A 277 -7.38 -15.93 4.40
N ASP A 278 -6.53 -16.91 4.13
CA ASP A 278 -5.75 -17.65 5.13
C ASP A 278 -6.62 -18.48 6.10
N SER A 279 -6.05 -18.97 7.18
CA SER A 279 -6.71 -19.84 8.16
C SER A 279 -7.97 -19.23 8.80
N PRO A 280 -8.05 -17.92 9.10
CA PRO A 280 -9.30 -17.33 9.58
C PRO A 280 -10.46 -17.50 8.58
N ARG A 281 -10.18 -17.37 7.27
CA ARG A 281 -11.17 -17.64 6.22
C ARG A 281 -11.58 -19.10 6.20
N ALA A 282 -10.64 -20.02 6.21
CA ALA A 282 -10.92 -21.44 6.15
C ALA A 282 -11.78 -21.90 7.34
N ILE A 283 -11.48 -21.39 8.55
CA ILE A 283 -12.31 -21.66 9.74
C ILE A 283 -13.72 -21.09 9.57
N TYR A 284 -13.86 -19.84 9.12
CA TYR A 284 -15.15 -19.21 8.89
C TYR A 284 -16.00 -19.99 7.87
N GLU A 285 -15.42 -20.37 6.74
CA GLU A 285 -16.11 -21.13 5.68
C GLU A 285 -16.52 -22.51 6.19
N GLU A 286 -15.69 -23.17 6.99
CA GLU A 286 -16.01 -24.45 7.62
C GLU A 286 -17.16 -24.33 8.63
N MET A 287 -17.15 -23.29 9.48
CA MET A 287 -18.26 -22.99 10.39
C MET A 287 -19.58 -22.79 9.63
N ARG A 288 -19.54 -22.10 8.48
CA ARG A 288 -20.71 -21.93 7.60
C ARG A 288 -21.14 -23.25 6.96
N ARG A 289 -20.18 -24.02 6.46
CA ARG A 289 -20.44 -25.34 5.85
C ARG A 289 -21.13 -26.31 6.82
N GLN A 290 -20.73 -26.27 8.09
CA GLN A 290 -21.38 -27.09 9.15
C GLN A 290 -22.72 -26.51 9.64
N GLY A 291 -23.18 -25.36 9.13
CA GLY A 291 -24.45 -24.76 9.48
C GLY A 291 -24.52 -24.23 10.92
N LEU A 292 -23.37 -23.80 11.49
CA LEU A 292 -23.32 -23.27 12.85
C LEU A 292 -24.07 -21.95 12.98
N ASP A 293 -24.70 -21.75 14.15
CA ASP A 293 -25.40 -20.51 14.49
C ASP A 293 -24.43 -19.56 15.22
N PHE A 294 -23.86 -18.60 14.50
CA PHE A 294 -22.94 -17.60 15.06
C PHE A 294 -23.03 -16.25 14.33
N GLU A 295 -22.64 -15.20 15.03
CA GLU A 295 -22.47 -13.88 14.47
C GLU A 295 -21.01 -13.67 14.08
N ALA A 296 -20.76 -13.46 12.80
CA ALA A 296 -19.45 -13.18 12.28
C ALA A 296 -19.22 -11.68 12.11
N VAL A 297 -18.10 -11.17 12.63
CA VAL A 297 -17.60 -9.83 12.36
C VAL A 297 -16.23 -9.94 11.71
N TRP A 298 -16.12 -9.44 10.48
CA TRP A 298 -14.85 -9.34 9.78
C TRP A 298 -14.31 -7.92 9.79
N SER A 299 -13.05 -7.77 10.14
CA SER A 299 -12.39 -6.46 10.07
C SER A 299 -11.77 -6.22 8.70
N HIS A 300 -11.83 -4.96 8.22
CA HIS A 300 -11.17 -4.55 6.99
C HIS A 300 -10.45 -3.21 7.13
N THR A 301 -9.39 -2.98 6.33
CA THR A 301 -8.64 -1.70 6.31
C THR A 301 -8.88 -0.89 5.04
N GLY A 302 -9.11 -1.55 3.91
CA GLY A 302 -9.38 -0.96 2.60
C GLY A 302 -10.87 -0.99 2.24
N ARG A 303 -11.14 -1.15 0.94
CA ARG A 303 -12.46 -1.48 0.43
C ARG A 303 -12.77 -2.94 0.78
N PRO A 304 -14.00 -3.26 1.16
CA PRO A 304 -14.38 -4.60 1.59
C PRO A 304 -14.74 -5.55 0.44
N GLU A 305 -14.27 -5.28 -0.78
CA GLU A 305 -14.49 -6.14 -1.93
C GLU A 305 -13.89 -7.53 -1.68
N GLY A 306 -14.62 -8.58 -2.01
CA GLY A 306 -14.21 -9.97 -1.79
C GLY A 306 -14.41 -10.50 -0.36
N PHE A 307 -14.90 -9.67 0.57
CA PHE A 307 -15.32 -10.15 1.89
C PHE A 307 -16.73 -10.76 1.84
N PRO A 308 -17.08 -11.69 2.76
CA PRO A 308 -18.37 -12.36 2.73
C PRO A 308 -19.53 -11.40 3.00
N ALA A 309 -20.58 -11.49 2.19
CA ALA A 309 -21.75 -10.61 2.30
C ALA A 309 -22.65 -10.95 3.52
N ASP A 310 -22.55 -12.16 4.05
CA ASP A 310 -23.32 -12.66 5.20
C ASP A 310 -22.64 -12.41 6.56
N ALA A 311 -21.53 -11.67 6.58
CA ALA A 311 -20.85 -11.24 7.78
C ALA A 311 -20.97 -9.73 8.01
N THR A 312 -20.92 -9.30 9.26
CA THR A 312 -20.82 -7.88 9.59
C THR A 312 -19.41 -7.38 9.33
N LEU A 313 -19.27 -6.42 8.40
CA LEU A 313 -17.97 -5.84 8.06
C LEU A 313 -17.72 -4.57 8.87
N VAL A 314 -16.56 -4.49 9.52
CA VAL A 314 -16.15 -3.33 10.32
C VAL A 314 -14.77 -2.85 9.92
N ARG A 315 -14.61 -1.53 9.81
CA ARG A 315 -13.30 -0.97 9.51
C ARG A 315 -12.38 -1.11 10.72
N ARG A 316 -11.19 -1.66 10.53
CA ARG A 316 -10.16 -1.79 11.58
C ARG A 316 -9.91 -0.43 12.28
N TRP A 317 -9.81 -0.41 13.61
CA TRP A 317 -9.72 0.79 14.43
C TRP A 317 -10.95 1.72 14.42
N SER A 318 -12.10 1.29 13.88
CA SER A 318 -13.37 2.00 14.07
C SER A 318 -13.96 1.70 15.45
N LEU A 319 -14.93 2.51 15.90
CA LEU A 319 -15.63 2.23 17.17
C LEU A 319 -16.43 0.92 17.12
N PRO A 320 -17.14 0.59 16.00
CA PRO A 320 -17.76 -0.73 15.85
C PRO A 320 -16.78 -1.89 16.00
N TYR A 321 -15.57 -1.78 15.40
CA TYR A 321 -14.53 -2.79 15.54
C TYR A 321 -14.09 -2.98 16.99
N LEU A 322 -13.80 -1.90 17.70
CA LEU A 322 -13.39 -1.95 19.11
C LEU A 322 -14.50 -2.51 19.99
N ARG A 323 -15.76 -2.13 19.71
CA ARG A 323 -16.93 -2.66 20.42
C ARG A 323 -17.12 -4.14 20.16
N ALA A 324 -16.91 -4.61 18.93
CA ALA A 324 -16.98 -6.02 18.58
C ALA A 324 -15.90 -6.82 19.33
N LEU A 325 -14.63 -6.37 19.29
CA LEU A 325 -13.54 -7.01 20.03
C LEU A 325 -13.82 -7.09 21.54
N ALA A 326 -14.36 -6.03 22.13
CA ALA A 326 -14.64 -5.99 23.57
C ALA A 326 -15.77 -6.94 23.99
N ARG A 327 -16.63 -7.34 23.06
CA ARG A 327 -17.82 -8.17 23.35
C ARG A 327 -17.75 -9.57 22.80
N ALA A 328 -16.76 -9.85 21.92
CA ALA A 328 -16.64 -11.13 21.26
C ALA A 328 -16.34 -12.27 22.25
N GLU A 329 -16.93 -13.42 21.98
CA GLU A 329 -16.60 -14.68 22.63
C GLU A 329 -15.31 -15.26 22.06
N PHE A 330 -15.08 -15.09 20.74
CA PHE A 330 -13.87 -15.54 20.08
C PHE A 330 -13.20 -14.44 19.26
N TRP A 331 -11.87 -14.43 19.34
CA TRP A 331 -10.98 -13.71 18.45
C TRP A 331 -10.21 -14.72 17.61
N ILE A 332 -10.27 -14.58 16.29
CA ILE A 332 -9.54 -15.45 15.36
C ILE A 332 -8.77 -14.58 14.39
N ASP A 333 -7.45 -14.67 14.39
CA ASP A 333 -6.61 -13.97 13.44
C ASP A 333 -5.30 -14.72 13.13
N ASN A 334 -4.59 -14.23 12.09
CA ASN A 334 -3.33 -14.84 11.65
C ASN A 334 -2.09 -13.94 11.85
N GLN A 335 -2.25 -12.73 12.40
CA GLN A 335 -1.13 -11.84 12.71
C GLN A 335 -1.20 -11.29 14.12
N SER A 336 -2.00 -10.25 14.34
CA SER A 336 -2.25 -9.72 15.68
C SER A 336 -3.40 -8.72 15.67
N PHE A 337 -4.35 -8.87 16.56
CA PHE A 337 -5.23 -7.78 16.95
C PHE A 337 -4.41 -6.65 17.60
N PRO A 338 -4.92 -5.40 17.64
CA PRO A 338 -4.15 -4.28 18.14
C PRO A 338 -3.45 -4.57 19.48
N LEU A 339 -2.13 -4.41 19.52
CA LEU A 339 -1.28 -4.87 20.62
C LEU A 339 -1.62 -4.20 21.96
N LYS A 340 -2.07 -2.94 21.92
CA LYS A 340 -2.42 -2.14 23.11
C LYS A 340 -3.79 -2.44 23.71
N LEU A 341 -4.59 -3.31 23.08
CA LEU A 341 -5.90 -3.69 23.62
C LEU A 341 -5.76 -4.89 24.55
N THR A 342 -6.32 -4.78 25.73
CA THR A 342 -6.38 -5.89 26.68
C THR A 342 -7.47 -6.88 26.29
N LYS A 343 -7.13 -8.16 26.14
CA LYS A 343 -8.10 -9.22 25.94
C LYS A 343 -8.96 -9.39 27.22
N ARG A 344 -10.26 -9.52 27.04
CA ARG A 344 -11.17 -9.72 28.14
C ARG A 344 -11.06 -11.16 28.69
N PRO A 345 -11.13 -11.38 30.03
CA PRO A 345 -11.39 -12.70 30.56
C PRO A 345 -12.70 -13.27 29.98
N GLY A 346 -12.71 -14.52 29.56
CA GLY A 346 -13.87 -15.14 28.90
C GLY A 346 -13.95 -14.93 27.38
N THR A 347 -13.04 -14.16 26.77
CA THR A 347 -12.82 -14.19 25.32
C THR A 347 -11.73 -15.19 25.00
N THR A 348 -12.01 -16.15 24.15
CA THR A 348 -11.00 -17.09 23.64
C THR A 348 -10.28 -16.50 22.44
N TYR A 349 -8.96 -16.45 22.47
CA TYR A 349 -8.15 -15.95 21.37
C TYR A 349 -7.41 -17.12 20.70
N LEU A 350 -7.86 -17.49 19.52
CA LEU A 350 -7.23 -18.44 18.62
C LEU A 350 -6.32 -17.70 17.65
N GLN A 351 -5.01 -17.83 17.83
CA GLN A 351 -4.00 -17.35 16.89
C GLN A 351 -3.69 -18.45 15.89
N THR A 352 -4.03 -18.20 14.62
CA THR A 352 -3.82 -19.20 13.56
C THR A 352 -2.43 -19.15 12.96
N TRP A 353 -1.72 -18.04 13.18
CA TRP A 353 -0.45 -17.72 12.54
C TRP A 353 -0.57 -17.72 11.00
N HIS A 354 0.56 -17.66 10.27
CA HIS A 354 0.54 -17.50 8.81
C HIS A 354 1.74 -18.13 8.09
N GLY A 355 2.43 -19.09 8.70
CA GLY A 355 3.48 -19.86 8.05
C GLY A 355 4.59 -20.31 8.99
N SER A 356 5.22 -21.43 8.67
CA SER A 356 6.40 -21.94 9.36
C SER A 356 7.60 -21.04 9.14
N ALA A 357 8.53 -21.07 10.08
CA ALA A 357 9.66 -20.16 10.07
C ALA A 357 10.92 -20.81 9.50
N LEU A 358 11.40 -20.29 8.36
CA LEU A 358 12.81 -20.42 7.98
C LEU A 358 13.66 -19.39 8.73
N LYS A 359 13.21 -18.14 8.79
CA LYS A 359 13.87 -17.02 9.48
C LYS A 359 13.68 -17.09 10.98
N ARG A 360 14.66 -16.63 11.73
CA ARG A 360 14.50 -16.42 13.18
C ARG A 360 13.39 -15.42 13.46
N MET A 361 12.56 -15.74 14.43
CA MET A 361 11.35 -14.99 14.76
C MET A 361 11.37 -14.57 16.24
N GLY A 362 10.54 -13.58 16.58
CA GLY A 362 10.30 -13.16 17.95
C GLY A 362 11.58 -12.92 18.74
N PHE A 363 11.71 -13.52 19.92
CA PHE A 363 12.88 -13.32 20.79
C PHE A 363 14.17 -13.99 20.29
N ASP A 364 14.10 -14.83 19.26
CA ASP A 364 15.27 -15.40 18.60
C ASP A 364 15.89 -14.43 17.56
N GLU A 365 15.17 -13.37 17.18
CA GLU A 365 15.73 -12.34 16.30
C GLU A 365 16.84 -11.56 17.01
N PRO A 366 18.01 -11.31 16.35
CA PRO A 366 19.12 -10.59 16.97
C PRO A 366 18.73 -9.23 17.57
N GLY A 367 17.82 -8.50 16.90
CA GLY A 367 17.34 -7.21 17.36
C GLY A 367 16.63 -7.24 18.73
N TRP A 368 16.00 -8.35 19.10
CA TRP A 368 15.34 -8.48 20.39
C TRP A 368 16.31 -8.66 21.56
N LYS A 369 17.52 -9.16 21.30
CA LYS A 369 18.58 -9.26 22.33
C LYS A 369 19.07 -7.87 22.77
N LEU A 370 18.89 -6.85 21.93
CA LEU A 370 19.26 -5.46 22.21
C LEU A 370 18.14 -4.67 22.91
N LYS A 371 16.94 -5.23 23.02
CA LYS A 371 15.80 -4.59 23.68
C LYS A 371 15.89 -4.67 25.19
N THR A 372 15.39 -3.63 25.86
CA THR A 372 15.30 -3.59 27.31
C THR A 372 14.39 -4.68 27.87
N ARG A 373 14.58 -5.06 29.12
CA ARG A 373 13.69 -6.00 29.81
C ARG A 373 12.23 -5.52 29.82
N ALA A 374 11.99 -4.22 29.90
CA ALA A 374 10.65 -3.65 29.87
C ALA A 374 9.98 -3.84 28.50
N GLU A 375 10.69 -3.58 27.39
CA GLU A 375 10.19 -3.83 26.02
C GLU A 375 9.93 -5.31 25.79
N GLN A 376 10.84 -6.19 26.24
CA GLN A 376 10.62 -7.64 26.13
C GLN A 376 9.39 -8.10 26.95
N ALA A 377 9.19 -7.56 28.14
CA ALA A 377 8.01 -7.87 28.96
C ALA A 377 6.71 -7.34 28.33
N GLU A 378 6.74 -6.18 27.66
CA GLU A 378 5.58 -5.64 26.92
C GLU A 378 5.24 -6.56 25.74
N GLN A 379 6.24 -6.98 24.97
CA GLN A 379 6.04 -7.94 23.89
C GLN A 379 5.46 -9.26 24.40
N GLN A 380 6.01 -9.79 25.51
CA GLN A 380 5.51 -11.04 26.10
C GLN A 380 4.05 -10.92 26.53
N ARG A 381 3.66 -9.83 27.18
CA ARG A 381 2.23 -9.58 27.53
C ARG A 381 1.32 -9.63 26.31
N THR A 382 1.82 -9.22 25.15
CA THR A 382 1.06 -9.30 23.89
C THR A 382 0.86 -10.74 23.43
N LEU A 383 1.90 -11.55 23.53
CA LEU A 383 1.88 -12.97 23.17
C LEU A 383 1.07 -13.80 24.16
N ASP A 384 1.12 -13.44 25.45
CA ASP A 384 0.37 -14.12 26.52
C ASP A 384 -1.15 -13.98 26.39
N ARG A 385 -1.65 -13.16 25.46
CA ARG A 385 -3.08 -13.05 25.14
C ARG A 385 -3.61 -14.27 24.38
N PHE A 386 -2.72 -15.05 23.73
CA PHE A 386 -3.13 -16.24 22.98
C PHE A 386 -3.59 -17.34 23.95
N ASP A 387 -4.80 -17.83 23.78
CA ASP A 387 -5.29 -19.02 24.49
C ASP A 387 -4.95 -20.27 23.70
N HIS A 388 -4.97 -20.18 22.36
CA HIS A 388 -4.58 -21.24 21.45
C HIS A 388 -3.75 -20.69 20.30
N PHE A 389 -2.74 -21.46 19.86
CA PHE A 389 -1.85 -21.16 18.76
C PHE A 389 -1.71 -22.40 17.88
N LEU A 390 -2.05 -22.28 16.61
CA LEU A 390 -1.98 -23.41 15.68
C LEU A 390 -0.55 -23.80 15.37
N ILE A 391 -0.31 -25.10 15.38
CA ILE A 391 0.97 -25.74 15.09
C ILE A 391 0.78 -26.74 13.96
N ARG A 392 1.63 -26.68 12.94
CA ARG A 392 1.56 -27.60 11.80
C ARG A 392 2.65 -28.69 11.82
N SER A 393 3.68 -28.53 12.67
CA SER A 393 4.75 -29.52 12.83
C SER A 393 5.54 -29.27 14.10
N GLU A 394 6.33 -30.26 14.53
CA GLU A 394 7.27 -30.08 15.64
C GLU A 394 8.40 -29.07 15.31
N HIS A 395 8.63 -28.75 14.03
CA HIS A 395 9.47 -27.62 13.67
C HIS A 395 8.92 -26.31 14.21
N ASP A 396 7.60 -26.05 14.07
CA ASP A 396 6.97 -24.84 14.60
C ASP A 396 7.04 -24.77 16.14
N VAL A 397 7.00 -25.92 16.81
CA VAL A 397 7.20 -25.97 18.27
C VAL A 397 8.63 -25.55 18.63
N ARG A 398 9.64 -26.12 17.96
CA ARG A 398 11.05 -25.81 18.20
C ARG A 398 11.46 -24.40 17.80
N THR A 399 10.72 -23.76 16.90
CA THR A 399 11.01 -22.43 16.36
C THR A 399 10.01 -21.39 16.87
N LEU A 400 8.81 -21.33 16.32
CA LEU A 400 7.81 -20.30 16.62
C LEU A 400 7.38 -20.30 18.10
N ALA A 401 6.96 -21.46 18.60
CA ALA A 401 6.49 -21.55 19.98
C ALA A 401 7.59 -21.20 20.98
N LYS A 402 8.82 -21.67 20.75
CA LYS A 402 10.00 -21.31 21.56
C LYS A 402 10.35 -19.83 21.43
N ALA A 403 10.42 -19.30 20.21
CA ALA A 403 10.75 -17.89 19.95
C ALA A 403 9.72 -16.91 20.51
N PHE A 404 8.46 -17.32 20.61
CA PHE A 404 7.39 -16.54 21.23
C PHE A 404 7.18 -16.87 22.72
N ARG A 405 7.98 -17.80 23.28
CA ARG A 405 7.89 -18.27 24.67
C ARG A 405 6.48 -18.72 25.03
N LEU A 406 5.81 -19.42 24.10
CA LEU A 406 4.46 -19.95 24.33
C LEU A 406 4.51 -21.16 25.26
N ARG A 407 3.49 -21.29 26.08
CA ARG A 407 3.33 -22.44 26.99
C ARG A 407 2.75 -23.63 26.22
N GLU A 408 3.15 -24.85 26.54
CA GLU A 408 2.69 -26.07 25.86
C GLU A 408 1.17 -26.16 25.76
N LYS A 409 0.46 -25.82 26.82
CA LYS A 409 -1.01 -25.86 26.87
C LYS A 409 -1.73 -24.93 25.87
N VAL A 410 -1.00 -23.98 25.27
CA VAL A 410 -1.52 -23.06 24.25
C VAL A 410 -1.43 -23.67 22.85
N LEU A 411 -0.54 -24.65 22.66
CA LEU A 411 -0.23 -25.22 21.35
C LEU A 411 -1.35 -26.18 20.90
N LEU A 412 -1.83 -25.97 19.69
CA LEU A 412 -2.87 -26.79 19.07
C LEU A 412 -2.30 -27.44 17.78
N ARG A 413 -1.98 -28.74 17.88
CA ARG A 413 -1.34 -29.53 16.82
C ARG A 413 -2.37 -30.09 15.84
N VAL A 414 -2.92 -29.24 15.00
CA VAL A 414 -3.97 -29.64 14.01
C VAL A 414 -3.64 -29.27 12.57
N GLY A 415 -2.47 -28.61 12.34
CA GLY A 415 -2.15 -28.04 11.04
C GLY A 415 -2.74 -26.66 10.83
N TYR A 416 -2.57 -26.13 9.62
CA TYR A 416 -3.13 -24.83 9.24
C TYR A 416 -4.39 -25.00 8.39
N PRO A 417 -5.55 -24.49 8.82
CA PRO A 417 -6.83 -24.60 8.08
C PRO A 417 -6.75 -24.18 6.61
N ARG A 418 -5.94 -23.15 6.27
CA ARG A 418 -5.74 -22.73 4.89
C ARG A 418 -5.13 -23.81 4.00
N ASN A 419 -4.40 -24.76 4.59
CA ASN A 419 -3.68 -25.82 3.88
C ASN A 419 -4.58 -27.02 3.54
N ASP A 420 -5.77 -27.11 4.10
CA ASP A 420 -6.67 -28.24 3.84
C ASP A 420 -6.97 -28.39 2.34
N ALA A 421 -7.16 -27.26 1.64
CA ALA A 421 -7.37 -27.26 0.19
C ALA A 421 -6.14 -27.73 -0.61
N LEU A 422 -4.91 -27.46 -0.09
CA LEU A 422 -3.67 -27.90 -0.75
C LEU A 422 -3.46 -29.40 -0.58
N VAL A 423 -3.73 -29.94 0.60
CA VAL A 423 -3.68 -31.39 0.83
C VAL A 423 -4.68 -32.12 -0.09
N GLY A 424 -5.90 -31.57 -0.24
CA GLY A 424 -6.90 -32.11 -1.17
C GLY A 424 -6.53 -32.00 -2.65
N ALA A 425 -5.59 -31.10 -3.00
CA ALA A 425 -5.12 -30.87 -4.37
C ALA A 425 -3.76 -31.51 -4.66
N ARG A 426 -3.30 -32.44 -3.82
CA ARG A 426 -2.00 -33.12 -3.95
C ARG A 426 -1.86 -33.86 -5.28
N GLY A 427 -0.65 -33.81 -5.85
CA GLY A 427 -0.28 -34.48 -7.09
C GLY A 427 -0.45 -33.62 -8.34
N THR A 428 -0.12 -34.21 -9.47
CA THR A 428 -0.27 -33.57 -10.79
C THR A 428 -1.75 -33.52 -11.18
N ARG A 429 -2.13 -32.44 -11.86
CA ARG A 429 -3.50 -32.24 -12.34
C ARG A 429 -3.50 -32.19 -13.87
N PRO A 430 -4.40 -32.93 -14.55
CA PRO A 430 -4.63 -32.75 -15.99
C PRO A 430 -5.08 -31.32 -16.31
N ALA A 431 -4.69 -30.80 -17.46
CA ALA A 431 -5.10 -29.48 -17.91
C ALA A 431 -6.63 -29.32 -17.99
N SER A 432 -7.36 -30.40 -18.27
CA SER A 432 -8.84 -30.44 -18.29
C SER A 432 -9.50 -30.24 -16.92
N GLU A 433 -8.75 -30.42 -15.84
CA GLU A 433 -9.24 -30.27 -14.45
C GLU A 433 -8.77 -28.98 -13.77
N ARG A 434 -8.29 -28.00 -14.56
CA ARG A 434 -7.83 -26.74 -14.01
C ARG A 434 -8.97 -25.97 -13.35
N PRO A 435 -8.70 -25.31 -12.20
CA PRO A 435 -9.68 -24.45 -11.55
C PRO A 435 -10.15 -23.31 -12.46
N PRO A 436 -11.39 -22.80 -12.28
CA PRO A 436 -11.92 -21.65 -13.03
C PRO A 436 -11.00 -20.42 -13.02
N LEU A 437 -10.21 -20.26 -11.97
CA LEU A 437 -9.21 -19.20 -11.83
C LEU A 437 -8.22 -19.14 -13.01
N ALA A 438 -7.89 -20.29 -13.65
CA ALA A 438 -7.04 -20.29 -14.83
C ALA A 438 -7.67 -19.50 -15.99
N ALA A 439 -8.96 -19.71 -16.23
CA ALA A 439 -9.71 -18.99 -17.25
C ALA A 439 -9.88 -17.50 -16.90
N GLU A 440 -10.14 -17.19 -15.64
CA GLU A 440 -10.23 -15.80 -15.14
C GLU A 440 -8.91 -15.04 -15.35
N LEU A 441 -7.77 -15.71 -15.20
CA LEU A 441 -6.44 -15.14 -15.44
C LEU A 441 -6.03 -15.16 -16.93
N GLY A 442 -6.87 -15.71 -17.82
CA GLY A 442 -6.59 -15.80 -19.26
C GLY A 442 -5.46 -16.77 -19.62
N ILE A 443 -5.26 -17.82 -18.82
CA ILE A 443 -4.19 -18.80 -19.01
C ILE A 443 -4.62 -19.84 -20.06
N PRO A 444 -3.86 -20.03 -21.17
CA PRO A 444 -4.13 -21.06 -22.16
C PRO A 444 -4.10 -22.47 -21.56
N ALA A 445 -4.99 -23.35 -22.04
CA ALA A 445 -5.13 -24.69 -21.47
C ALA A 445 -3.92 -25.61 -21.77
N ASP A 446 -3.20 -25.33 -22.84
CA ASP A 446 -2.05 -26.08 -23.34
C ASP A 446 -0.71 -25.70 -22.65
N ARG A 447 -0.69 -24.65 -21.84
CA ARG A 447 0.54 -24.17 -21.17
C ARG A 447 0.58 -24.56 -19.71
N ARG A 448 1.75 -24.91 -19.22
CA ARG A 448 2.00 -25.14 -17.80
C ARG A 448 2.14 -23.83 -17.02
N ILE A 449 1.90 -23.87 -15.73
CA ILE A 449 1.85 -22.68 -14.87
C ILE A 449 2.99 -22.71 -13.87
N LEU A 450 3.89 -21.74 -13.98
CA LEU A 450 4.93 -21.47 -12.99
C LEU A 450 4.48 -20.32 -12.11
N LEU A 451 4.54 -20.48 -10.78
CA LEU A 451 4.28 -19.40 -9.83
C LEU A 451 5.60 -18.91 -9.25
N TYR A 452 5.96 -17.66 -9.52
CA TYR A 452 7.07 -16.99 -8.86
C TYR A 452 6.56 -16.20 -7.64
N ALA A 453 6.92 -16.66 -6.44
CA ALA A 453 6.48 -16.08 -5.18
C ALA A 453 7.66 -15.82 -4.24
N PRO A 454 8.42 -14.73 -4.43
CA PRO A 454 9.62 -14.44 -3.65
C PRO A 454 9.31 -13.83 -2.29
N THR A 455 10.32 -13.87 -1.41
CA THR A 455 10.33 -13.15 -0.14
C THR A 455 10.39 -11.65 -0.34
N PHE A 456 9.67 -10.91 0.49
CA PHE A 456 9.74 -9.45 0.55
C PHE A 456 11.15 -8.95 0.92
N ARG A 457 11.64 -7.94 0.19
CA ARG A 457 12.93 -7.27 0.45
C ARG A 457 12.70 -5.85 0.96
N HIS A 458 13.17 -5.55 2.16
CA HIS A 458 13.09 -4.21 2.79
C HIS A 458 14.08 -3.20 2.16
N ARG A 459 14.22 -3.15 0.84
CA ARG A 459 15.16 -2.21 0.19
C ARG A 459 14.58 -0.81 -0.06
N GLY A 460 13.50 -0.41 0.60
CA GLY A 460 12.91 0.94 0.46
C GLY A 460 12.29 1.23 -0.92
N GLN A 461 12.37 0.32 -1.85
CA GLN A 461 11.80 0.45 -3.20
C GLN A 461 10.43 -0.21 -3.22
N ARG A 462 9.41 0.53 -3.63
CA ARG A 462 8.04 0.01 -3.83
C ARG A 462 7.84 -0.71 -5.16
N ARG A 463 8.86 -0.77 -5.99
CA ARG A 463 8.88 -1.56 -7.23
C ARG A 463 9.79 -2.75 -7.01
N LEU A 464 9.22 -3.93 -7.16
CA LEU A 464 10.00 -5.14 -7.26
C LEU A 464 10.56 -5.18 -8.69
N ALA A 465 11.86 -4.92 -8.84
CA ALA A 465 12.56 -5.39 -10.02
C ALA A 465 12.69 -6.91 -9.85
N LEU A 466 12.20 -7.66 -10.83
CA LEU A 466 12.42 -9.10 -10.84
C LEU A 466 13.92 -9.37 -10.93
N PRO A 467 14.47 -10.37 -10.22
CA PRO A 467 15.90 -10.66 -10.20
C PRO A 467 16.38 -11.40 -11.47
N PHE A 468 15.56 -11.42 -12.50
CA PHE A 468 15.82 -11.98 -13.83
C PHE A 468 15.11 -11.15 -14.89
N ASP A 469 15.58 -11.23 -16.13
CA ASP A 469 14.99 -10.58 -17.29
C ASP A 469 13.69 -11.28 -17.70
N VAL A 470 12.56 -10.63 -17.43
CA VAL A 470 11.23 -11.18 -17.68
C VAL A 470 10.89 -11.29 -19.17
N GLU A 471 11.45 -10.42 -20.01
CA GLU A 471 11.26 -10.50 -21.47
C GLU A 471 12.02 -11.69 -22.04
N ARG A 472 13.28 -11.85 -21.65
CA ARG A 472 14.09 -13.02 -21.99
C ARG A 472 13.44 -14.33 -21.51
N PHE A 473 12.90 -14.34 -20.28
CA PHE A 473 12.17 -15.50 -19.76
C PHE A 473 10.95 -15.83 -20.64
N ALA A 474 10.13 -14.82 -20.94
CA ALA A 474 8.95 -14.98 -21.76
C ALA A 474 9.26 -15.44 -23.20
N ASP A 475 10.34 -14.93 -23.80
CA ASP A 475 10.76 -15.31 -25.14
C ASP A 475 11.36 -16.74 -25.19
N THR A 476 11.96 -17.17 -24.07
CA THR A 476 12.58 -18.51 -24.01
C THR A 476 11.55 -19.60 -23.67
N PHE A 477 10.63 -19.32 -22.77
CA PHE A 477 9.76 -20.33 -22.13
C PHE A 477 8.26 -20.08 -22.33
N GLY A 478 7.87 -18.94 -22.91
CA GLY A 478 6.48 -18.51 -22.98
C GLY A 478 5.59 -19.38 -23.89
N ASP A 479 6.15 -20.26 -24.71
CA ASP A 479 5.38 -21.22 -25.51
C ASP A 479 4.99 -22.47 -24.71
N GLU A 480 5.74 -22.78 -23.65
CA GLU A 480 5.48 -23.94 -22.78
C GLU A 480 4.85 -23.51 -21.45
N TYR A 481 5.25 -22.36 -20.90
CA TYR A 481 4.86 -21.90 -19.58
C TYR A 481 4.16 -20.54 -19.59
N VAL A 482 3.22 -20.36 -18.65
CA VAL A 482 2.78 -19.04 -18.19
C VAL A 482 3.37 -18.79 -16.81
N LEU A 483 4.08 -17.66 -16.65
CA LEU A 483 4.65 -17.25 -15.38
C LEU A 483 3.66 -16.36 -14.61
N LEU A 484 3.16 -16.83 -13.48
CA LEU A 484 2.41 -16.01 -12.53
C LEU A 484 3.41 -15.36 -11.57
N VAL A 485 3.41 -14.04 -11.49
CA VAL A 485 4.27 -13.29 -10.57
C VAL A 485 3.43 -12.82 -9.39
N ARG A 486 3.77 -13.28 -8.18
CA ARG A 486 3.15 -12.85 -6.93
C ARG A 486 4.15 -12.13 -6.05
N ALA A 487 4.27 -10.84 -6.22
CA ALA A 487 5.03 -9.99 -5.31
C ALA A 487 4.28 -9.79 -3.97
N HIS A 488 5.00 -9.32 -2.97
CA HIS A 488 4.37 -8.92 -1.71
C HIS A 488 3.42 -7.73 -1.96
N TYR A 489 2.29 -7.68 -1.25
CA TYR A 489 1.24 -6.65 -1.41
C TYR A 489 1.73 -5.19 -1.22
N LEU A 490 2.94 -4.99 -0.72
CA LEU A 490 3.60 -3.67 -0.62
C LEU A 490 4.42 -3.33 -1.86
N ASP A 491 4.67 -4.31 -2.74
CA ASP A 491 5.46 -4.17 -3.95
C ASP A 491 4.54 -4.05 -5.16
N HIS A 492 5.00 -3.34 -6.18
CA HIS A 492 4.32 -3.28 -7.47
C HIS A 492 5.28 -3.82 -8.54
N VAL A 493 4.86 -4.87 -9.20
CA VAL A 493 5.54 -5.38 -10.38
C VAL A 493 5.08 -4.58 -11.59
N VAL A 494 6.02 -4.14 -12.42
CA VAL A 494 5.70 -3.50 -13.70
C VAL A 494 6.19 -4.44 -14.78
N LEU A 495 5.24 -5.08 -15.45
CA LEU A 495 5.53 -5.98 -16.55
C LEU A 495 5.52 -5.20 -17.87
N PRO A 496 6.52 -5.40 -18.75
CA PRO A 496 6.53 -4.84 -20.10
C PRO A 496 5.32 -5.35 -20.91
N PRO A 497 4.78 -4.54 -21.83
CA PRO A 497 3.69 -4.99 -22.72
C PRO A 497 4.04 -6.20 -23.59
N SER A 498 5.32 -6.39 -23.89
CA SER A 498 5.87 -7.49 -24.69
C SER A 498 5.62 -8.88 -24.09
N VAL A 499 5.49 -8.97 -22.75
CA VAL A 499 5.30 -10.26 -22.07
C VAL A 499 3.83 -10.60 -21.81
N ARG A 500 2.89 -9.79 -22.32
CA ARG A 500 1.45 -9.96 -22.09
C ARG A 500 0.98 -11.35 -22.53
N GLY A 501 0.20 -12.03 -21.68
CA GLY A 501 -0.32 -13.40 -21.93
C GLY A 501 0.68 -14.52 -21.66
N ARG A 502 1.97 -14.20 -21.47
CA ARG A 502 3.03 -15.14 -21.07
C ARG A 502 3.47 -14.93 -19.62
N VAL A 503 3.33 -13.71 -19.11
CA VAL A 503 3.58 -13.35 -17.70
C VAL A 503 2.39 -12.58 -17.16
N VAL A 504 1.88 -12.98 -16.00
CA VAL A 504 0.68 -12.41 -15.37
C VAL A 504 1.01 -11.97 -13.94
N ASP A 505 0.78 -10.69 -13.62
CA ASP A 505 0.89 -10.20 -12.24
C ASP A 505 -0.37 -10.58 -11.44
N VAL A 506 -0.19 -11.46 -10.45
CA VAL A 506 -1.23 -11.92 -9.54
C VAL A 506 -1.05 -11.37 -8.11
N SER A 507 -0.22 -10.34 -7.93
CA SER A 507 0.08 -9.75 -6.61
C SER A 507 -1.15 -9.15 -5.93
N ALA A 508 -2.15 -8.70 -6.70
CA ALA A 508 -3.40 -8.16 -6.19
C ALA A 508 -4.40 -9.23 -5.72
N HIS A 509 -4.18 -10.51 -6.04
CA HIS A 509 -5.08 -11.59 -5.61
C HIS A 509 -5.05 -11.73 -4.08
N HIS A 510 -6.21 -11.74 -3.44
CA HIS A 510 -6.32 -11.69 -1.97
C HIS A 510 -5.72 -12.92 -1.29
N ASP A 511 -5.95 -14.13 -1.85
CA ASP A 511 -5.54 -15.39 -1.25
C ASP A 511 -4.47 -16.08 -2.11
N VAL A 512 -3.39 -16.55 -1.48
CA VAL A 512 -2.34 -17.28 -2.16
C VAL A 512 -2.71 -18.74 -2.42
N THR A 513 -3.55 -19.33 -1.59
CA THR A 513 -3.90 -20.76 -1.63
C THR A 513 -4.44 -21.22 -2.99
N PRO A 514 -5.39 -20.52 -3.64
CA PRO A 514 -5.85 -20.88 -4.99
C PRO A 514 -4.76 -20.78 -6.05
N LEU A 515 -3.83 -19.83 -5.91
CA LEU A 515 -2.71 -19.67 -6.84
C LEU A 515 -1.69 -20.81 -6.69
N LEU A 516 -1.41 -21.24 -5.44
CA LEU A 516 -0.58 -22.42 -5.18
C LEU A 516 -1.21 -23.69 -5.77
N ALA A 517 -2.50 -23.90 -5.51
CA ALA A 517 -3.23 -25.04 -6.04
C ALA A 517 -3.27 -25.04 -7.58
N LEU A 518 -3.26 -23.87 -8.22
CA LEU A 518 -3.27 -23.69 -9.66
C LEU A 518 -1.91 -24.01 -10.31
N ALA A 519 -0.79 -23.65 -9.64
CA ALA A 519 0.55 -23.75 -10.21
C ALA A 519 1.02 -25.21 -10.39
N ASP A 520 1.64 -25.50 -11.54
CA ASP A 520 2.28 -26.79 -11.82
C ASP A 520 3.67 -26.89 -11.16
N ALA A 521 4.36 -25.75 -10.98
CA ALA A 521 5.58 -25.64 -10.20
C ALA A 521 5.70 -24.27 -9.50
N LEU A 522 6.44 -24.26 -8.40
CA LEU A 522 6.77 -23.05 -7.64
C LEU A 522 8.22 -22.64 -7.90
N ILE A 523 8.43 -21.36 -8.23
CA ILE A 523 9.74 -20.72 -8.15
C ILE A 523 9.70 -19.77 -6.94
N THR A 524 10.59 -19.98 -5.98
CA THR A 524 10.62 -19.17 -4.76
C THR A 524 12.07 -18.98 -4.27
N ASP A 525 12.24 -18.34 -3.15
CA ASP A 525 13.53 -18.14 -2.50
C ASP A 525 13.46 -18.62 -1.04
N TYR A 526 13.44 -17.70 -0.07
CA TYR A 526 13.36 -17.96 1.37
C TYR A 526 11.94 -17.79 1.91
N SER A 527 10.96 -17.78 1.04
CA SER A 527 9.56 -17.54 1.40
C SER A 527 8.94 -18.74 2.11
N SER A 528 8.18 -18.48 3.17
CA SER A 528 7.43 -19.53 3.88
C SER A 528 6.38 -20.23 3.01
N VAL A 529 6.10 -19.71 1.82
CA VAL A 529 5.21 -20.35 0.84
C VAL A 529 5.69 -21.75 0.41
N MET A 530 7.01 -22.01 0.49
CA MET A 530 7.59 -23.33 0.19
C MET A 530 7.02 -24.43 1.10
N PHE A 531 6.75 -24.13 2.36
CA PHE A 531 6.19 -25.10 3.29
C PHE A 531 4.75 -25.48 2.92
N ASP A 532 3.97 -24.52 2.44
CA ASP A 532 2.59 -24.75 2.02
C ASP A 532 2.56 -25.49 0.67
N TYR A 533 3.40 -25.07 -0.29
CA TYR A 533 3.47 -25.70 -1.61
C TYR A 533 3.96 -27.15 -1.55
N ALA A 534 4.81 -27.49 -0.59
CA ALA A 534 5.29 -28.87 -0.40
C ALA A 534 4.16 -29.89 -0.22
N LEU A 535 3.01 -29.46 0.34
CA LEU A 535 1.83 -30.32 0.53
C LEU A 535 1.22 -30.80 -0.79
N LEU A 536 1.43 -30.05 -1.88
CA LEU A 536 0.95 -30.40 -3.23
C LEU A 536 1.77 -31.51 -3.90
N ASP A 537 2.97 -31.81 -3.37
CA ASP A 537 3.91 -32.78 -3.94
C ASP A 537 4.26 -32.50 -5.42
N ARG A 538 4.39 -31.22 -5.75
CA ARG A 538 4.77 -30.70 -7.07
C ARG A 538 6.18 -30.10 -7.05
N PRO A 539 6.84 -29.93 -8.23
CA PRO A 539 8.18 -29.37 -8.32
C PRO A 539 8.30 -27.98 -7.67
N MET A 540 9.42 -27.76 -6.98
CA MET A 540 9.82 -26.46 -6.47
C MET A 540 11.24 -26.13 -6.93
N LEU A 541 11.47 -24.89 -7.36
CA LEU A 541 12.79 -24.34 -7.71
C LEU A 541 13.09 -23.18 -6.78
N PHE A 542 14.29 -23.16 -6.23
CA PHE A 542 14.73 -22.15 -5.28
C PHE A 542 15.69 -21.19 -5.95
N PHE A 543 15.23 -19.97 -6.26
CA PHE A 543 16.06 -18.94 -6.87
C PHE A 543 16.66 -18.04 -5.79
N ALA A 544 17.81 -18.45 -5.26
CA ALA A 544 18.50 -17.88 -4.12
C ALA A 544 19.63 -16.92 -4.54
N TYR A 545 19.34 -15.91 -5.40
CA TYR A 545 20.31 -15.00 -6.02
C TYR A 545 21.07 -14.11 -5.03
N ASP A 546 20.53 -13.88 -3.83
CA ASP A 546 21.12 -13.05 -2.77
C ASP A 546 21.32 -13.86 -1.47
N TYR A 547 21.65 -15.17 -1.58
CA TYR A 547 21.71 -16.09 -0.46
C TYR A 547 22.65 -15.62 0.66
N GLU A 548 23.87 -15.21 0.33
CA GLU A 548 24.88 -14.81 1.31
C GLU A 548 24.42 -13.56 2.09
N GLU A 549 23.92 -12.53 1.36
CA GLU A 549 23.37 -11.33 1.99
C GLU A 549 22.19 -11.67 2.91
N TYR A 550 21.29 -12.53 2.42
CA TYR A 550 20.09 -12.89 3.16
C TYR A 550 20.37 -13.65 4.47
N VAL A 551 21.30 -14.60 4.43
CA VAL A 551 21.63 -15.45 5.58
C VAL A 551 22.51 -14.72 6.59
N HIS A 552 23.51 -13.94 6.12
CA HIS A 552 24.52 -13.31 6.99
C HIS A 552 24.14 -11.90 7.46
N GLU A 553 23.50 -11.09 6.61
CA GLU A 553 23.14 -9.71 6.96
C GLU A 553 21.71 -9.59 7.50
N GLY A 554 20.89 -10.65 7.37
CA GLY A 554 19.52 -10.69 7.82
C GLY A 554 19.32 -11.12 9.26
N ARG A 555 18.13 -11.66 9.55
CA ARG A 555 17.73 -12.15 10.87
C ARG A 555 18.36 -13.49 11.24
N GLY A 556 19.02 -14.15 10.30
CA GLY A 556 19.45 -15.54 10.38
C GLY A 556 18.32 -16.54 10.15
N THR A 557 18.67 -17.78 9.94
CA THR A 557 17.74 -18.87 9.64
C THR A 557 17.77 -19.94 10.74
N TYR A 558 16.73 -20.77 10.81
CA TYR A 558 16.66 -21.92 11.72
C TYR A 558 17.30 -23.18 11.13
N PHE A 559 17.43 -23.23 9.80
CA PHE A 559 18.12 -24.31 9.10
C PHE A 559 18.72 -23.78 7.79
N ASP A 560 19.67 -24.51 7.23
CA ASP A 560 20.25 -24.20 5.93
C ASP A 560 19.33 -24.68 4.80
N LEU A 561 18.87 -23.72 3.97
CA LEU A 561 18.03 -24.02 2.83
C LEU A 561 18.75 -24.87 1.77
N LEU A 562 20.08 -24.68 1.59
CA LEU A 562 20.85 -25.41 0.59
C LEU A 562 20.88 -26.92 0.88
N GLU A 563 20.90 -27.29 2.16
CA GLU A 563 20.93 -28.69 2.61
C GLU A 563 19.54 -29.34 2.57
N ARG A 564 18.49 -28.57 2.76
CA ARG A 564 17.13 -29.09 3.01
C ARG A 564 16.11 -28.79 1.91
N ALA A 565 16.49 -28.04 0.88
CA ALA A 565 15.57 -27.69 -0.20
C ALA A 565 15.00 -28.93 -0.89
N PRO A 566 13.67 -29.01 -1.06
CA PRO A 566 13.03 -30.12 -1.74
C PRO A 566 12.99 -29.95 -3.26
N GLY A 567 13.99 -29.28 -3.84
CA GLY A 567 14.16 -29.01 -5.24
C GLY A 567 15.50 -28.35 -5.55
N PRO A 568 15.82 -28.08 -6.83
CA PRO A 568 17.08 -27.45 -7.20
C PRO A 568 17.17 -26.03 -6.62
N VAL A 569 18.36 -25.68 -6.10
CA VAL A 569 18.69 -24.32 -5.68
C VAL A 569 19.62 -23.72 -6.72
N VAL A 570 19.22 -22.59 -7.29
CA VAL A 570 19.96 -21.84 -8.31
C VAL A 570 20.22 -20.42 -7.83
N ARG A 571 21.35 -19.85 -8.25
CA ARG A 571 21.79 -18.53 -7.79
C ARG A 571 21.81 -17.48 -8.88
N THR A 572 21.79 -17.92 -10.14
CA THR A 572 21.82 -17.03 -11.30
C THR A 572 20.65 -17.30 -12.23
N GLU A 573 20.31 -16.32 -13.05
CA GLU A 573 19.30 -16.47 -14.10
C GLU A 573 19.67 -17.57 -15.09
N GLU A 574 20.94 -17.71 -15.44
CA GLU A 574 21.43 -18.75 -16.35
C GLU A 574 21.24 -20.15 -15.76
N GLU A 575 21.49 -20.32 -14.48
CA GLU A 575 21.22 -21.60 -13.79
C GLU A 575 19.71 -21.91 -13.78
N LEU A 576 18.86 -20.90 -13.52
CA LEU A 576 17.40 -21.05 -13.57
C LEU A 576 16.95 -21.51 -14.97
N HIS A 577 17.44 -20.82 -16.01
CA HIS A 577 17.14 -21.18 -17.39
C HIS A 577 17.68 -22.58 -17.77
N THR A 578 18.85 -22.93 -17.27
CA THR A 578 19.45 -24.26 -17.51
C THR A 578 18.59 -25.37 -16.91
N VAL A 579 18.12 -25.21 -15.67
CA VAL A 579 17.24 -26.19 -15.02
C VAL A 579 15.93 -26.34 -15.79
N LEU A 580 15.30 -25.23 -16.21
CA LEU A 580 14.02 -25.28 -16.95
C LEU A 580 14.16 -25.86 -18.37
N ARG A 581 15.35 -25.75 -19.00
CA ARG A 581 15.61 -26.32 -20.34
C ARG A 581 16.03 -27.78 -20.27
N SER A 582 16.79 -28.18 -19.25
CA SER A 582 17.45 -29.49 -19.22
C SER A 582 16.59 -30.59 -18.58
N THR A 583 15.53 -30.24 -17.88
CA THR A 583 14.68 -31.20 -17.16
C THR A 583 13.21 -30.78 -17.22
N THR A 584 12.33 -31.72 -17.50
CA THR A 584 10.88 -31.53 -17.45
C THR A 584 10.41 -31.38 -15.98
N LEU A 585 9.20 -30.89 -15.79
CA LEU A 585 8.60 -30.85 -14.43
C LEU A 585 8.37 -32.27 -13.89
N GLU A 586 8.11 -33.23 -14.76
CA GLU A 586 7.99 -34.66 -14.44
C GLU A 586 9.32 -35.23 -13.93
N ASP A 587 10.43 -34.96 -14.62
CA ASP A 587 11.77 -35.39 -14.19
C ASP A 587 12.13 -34.79 -12.84
N GLN A 588 11.81 -33.50 -12.62
CA GLN A 588 12.02 -32.85 -11.33
C GLN A 588 11.13 -33.47 -10.23
N THR A 589 9.88 -33.81 -10.58
CA THR A 589 8.97 -34.50 -9.66
C THR A 589 9.57 -35.82 -9.18
N LEU A 590 10.09 -36.63 -10.09
CA LEU A 590 10.72 -37.90 -9.75
C LEU A 590 12.04 -37.72 -9.00
N LYS A 591 12.92 -36.88 -9.51
CA LYS A 591 14.26 -36.66 -8.94
C LYS A 591 14.22 -36.19 -7.49
N TYR A 592 13.29 -35.31 -7.13
CA TYR A 592 13.21 -34.72 -5.81
C TYR A 592 12.09 -35.31 -4.93
N ALA A 593 11.45 -36.41 -5.33
CA ALA A 593 10.34 -37.02 -4.60
C ALA A 593 10.68 -37.31 -3.13
N ALA A 594 11.79 -38.02 -2.87
CA ALA A 594 12.22 -38.34 -1.52
C ALA A 594 12.60 -37.10 -0.68
N ALA A 595 13.11 -36.04 -1.32
CA ALA A 595 13.39 -34.77 -0.64
C ALA A 595 12.10 -34.03 -0.26
N ARG A 596 11.10 -34.00 -1.15
CA ARG A 596 9.78 -33.42 -0.84
C ARG A 596 9.03 -34.19 0.24
N GLU A 597 9.10 -35.52 0.21
CA GLU A 597 8.49 -36.36 1.24
C GLU A 597 9.08 -36.05 2.61
N ARG A 598 10.42 -36.04 2.75
CA ARG A 598 11.10 -35.66 4.00
C ARG A 598 10.74 -34.24 4.44
N PHE A 599 10.74 -33.30 3.49
CA PHE A 599 10.40 -31.89 3.79
C PHE A 599 8.96 -31.76 4.30
N THR A 600 8.02 -32.46 3.68
CA THR A 600 6.61 -32.46 4.12
C THR A 600 6.44 -33.15 5.48
N ALA A 601 7.16 -34.26 5.74
CA ALA A 601 7.16 -34.93 7.04
C ALA A 601 7.68 -34.03 8.15
N ASP A 602 8.74 -33.24 7.90
CA ASP A 602 9.35 -32.37 8.90
C ASP A 602 8.57 -31.08 9.16
N PHE A 603 7.92 -30.53 8.11
CA PHE A 603 7.34 -29.20 8.17
C PHE A 603 5.82 -29.14 7.98
N GLY A 604 5.17 -30.23 7.62
CA GLY A 604 3.73 -30.37 7.42
C GLY A 604 3.10 -31.53 8.17
N GLU A 605 3.74 -31.98 9.26
CA GLU A 605 3.38 -33.18 10.02
C GLU A 605 1.89 -33.26 10.40
N TYR A 606 1.30 -32.15 10.81
CA TYR A 606 -0.10 -32.06 11.25
C TYR A 606 -1.06 -31.53 10.18
N ASP A 607 -0.58 -31.16 8.99
CA ASP A 607 -1.44 -30.76 7.85
C ASP A 607 -2.04 -32.02 7.21
N LYS A 608 -3.16 -32.48 7.70
CA LYS A 608 -3.87 -33.70 7.22
C LYS A 608 -5.07 -33.42 6.33
N GLY A 609 -5.34 -32.13 6.00
CA GLY A 609 -6.50 -31.74 5.19
C GLY A 609 -7.80 -31.64 5.99
N THR A 610 -7.72 -31.61 7.31
CA THR A 610 -8.86 -31.56 8.24
C THR A 610 -8.69 -30.55 9.36
N ALA A 611 -7.74 -29.62 9.21
CA ALA A 611 -7.40 -28.65 10.26
C ALA A 611 -8.58 -27.70 10.56
N ALA A 612 -9.27 -27.20 9.54
CA ALA A 612 -10.45 -26.35 9.72
C ALA A 612 -11.56 -27.11 10.49
N GLN A 613 -11.86 -28.34 10.08
CA GLN A 613 -12.84 -29.18 10.75
C GLN A 613 -12.42 -29.44 12.21
N SER A 614 -11.16 -29.80 12.47
CA SER A 614 -10.67 -30.07 13.83
C SER A 614 -10.83 -28.86 14.75
N VAL A 615 -10.53 -27.65 14.26
CA VAL A 615 -10.75 -26.40 15.00
C VAL A 615 -12.24 -26.19 15.26
N VAL A 616 -13.08 -26.37 14.26
CA VAL A 616 -14.53 -26.16 14.40
C VAL A 616 -15.14 -27.17 15.37
N ASP A 617 -14.79 -28.43 15.25
CA ASP A 617 -15.31 -29.48 16.14
C ASP A 617 -14.85 -29.29 17.59
N GLN A 618 -13.63 -28.81 17.81
CA GLN A 618 -13.09 -28.57 19.15
C GLN A 618 -13.74 -27.39 19.87
N PHE A 619 -14.00 -26.29 19.17
CA PHE A 619 -14.40 -25.04 19.82
C PHE A 619 -15.86 -24.66 19.60
N PHE A 620 -16.54 -25.18 18.55
CA PHE A 620 -17.83 -24.69 18.10
C PHE A 620 -18.89 -25.78 17.90
N SER A 621 -18.58 -27.02 18.23
CA SER A 621 -19.52 -28.16 18.05
C SER A 621 -20.89 -27.96 18.71
N GLU A 622 -20.93 -27.27 19.87
CA GLU A 622 -22.16 -26.94 20.57
C GLU A 622 -23.02 -25.85 19.88
N TRP A 623 -22.50 -25.22 18.83
CA TRP A 623 -23.19 -24.12 18.12
C TRP A 623 -23.98 -24.63 16.90
N ARG A 624 -24.04 -25.93 16.69
CA ARG A 624 -24.90 -26.52 15.66
C ARG A 624 -26.34 -26.13 15.90
N ARG A 625 -27.05 -25.80 14.83
CA ARG A 625 -28.50 -25.60 14.90
C ARG A 625 -29.14 -26.97 15.21
N ALA A 626 -30.04 -27.00 16.21
CA ALA A 626 -30.83 -28.18 16.54
C ALA A 626 -31.77 -28.51 15.39
#